data_93a809b6dd68e967deee064a069cdc64
#
_entry.id   93a809b6dd68e967deee064a069cdc64
#
_cell.length_a   1.000
_cell.length_b   1.000
_cell.length_c   1.000
_cell.angle_alpha   90.00
_cell.angle_beta   90.00
_cell.angle_gamma   90.00
#
_symmetry.space_group_name_H-M   'P 1'
#
loop_
_entity.id
_entity.type
_entity.pdbx_description
1 polymer ?
#
loop_
_entity_poly.entity_id
_entity_poly.type
_entity_poly.pdbx_seq_one_letter_code
_entity_poly.pdbx_strand_id
1 'polypeptide(L)'
;MSVQVENLEHNMAKLTIEVAAEELEKALDSAYQKQKKQISVPGFRKGKVPRAMIEKMYGAGVFYEDAANILMQQTYAGAVDESGVDIVSRPTVEVTQIEKGQPFIYTAEVAVRPEVTLGKYMGVTVTKIDTSVSDEEVDAELENQRNKNARTVTVTDRPVAEGDTAVIDFEGFVDGVAFEGGKGENHPLEIGSHTFIDTFEDQLVGKNAGDEVEVNVTFPEKYQAADLAGKPATFKVKINEIKAKELPDLDDEFAQDAAGVDTLAEYKEEIKKNLTEKKETEAKKTKEDEAIQKIIDKSKMDLPEAMIETQCETMVEEFAQRIAQSGLTMEQYLQFSGMTVDQLKDQVRPEATTRIQSSLVLEQIAKEENIEVTDADIDAEVEKMAKAYGMEADKLKEYMGDAEKESMKKDIAITKAVDLIMDNVKERAKAKKKADAEESTEE
;
A
#
# COMPACT_ATOMS: atom_id res chain seq x y z
N MET A 1 -2.08 -34.05 24.10
CA MET A 1 -1.84 -32.61 24.18
C MET A 1 -2.88 -32.05 25.15
N SER A 2 -2.52 -31.12 26.02
CA SER A 2 -3.48 -30.38 26.82
C SER A 2 -3.22 -28.88 26.65
N VAL A 3 -4.27 -28.08 26.67
CA VAL A 3 -4.21 -26.64 26.50
C VAL A 3 -4.90 -25.99 27.71
N GLN A 4 -4.22 -25.01 28.31
CA GLN A 4 -4.78 -24.17 29.36
C GLN A 4 -4.79 -22.73 28.85
N VAL A 5 -5.93 -22.02 29.04
CA VAL A 5 -6.11 -20.64 28.62
C VAL A 5 -6.17 -19.77 29.86
N GLU A 6 -5.33 -18.76 29.90
CA GLU A 6 -5.36 -17.69 30.92
C GLU A 6 -5.63 -16.36 30.22
N ASN A 7 -6.73 -15.71 30.58
CA ASN A 7 -7.04 -14.38 30.05
C ASN A 7 -6.19 -13.33 30.79
N LEU A 8 -5.53 -12.49 30.02
CA LEU A 8 -4.72 -11.38 30.50
C LEU A 8 -5.48 -10.05 30.30
N GLU A 9 -4.91 -8.96 30.79
CA GLU A 9 -5.43 -7.61 30.56
C GLU A 9 -5.31 -7.21 29.07
N HIS A 10 -6.07 -6.20 28.64
CA HIS A 10 -6.06 -5.63 27.27
C HIS A 10 -6.33 -6.64 26.16
N ASN A 11 -7.31 -7.53 26.37
CA ASN A 11 -7.69 -8.55 25.40
C ASN A 11 -6.51 -9.42 24.92
N MET A 12 -5.62 -9.74 25.83
CA MET A 12 -4.56 -10.72 25.63
C MET A 12 -4.93 -12.05 26.29
N ALA A 13 -4.45 -13.16 25.75
CA ALA A 13 -4.56 -14.47 26.35
C ALA A 13 -3.21 -15.20 26.29
N LYS A 14 -2.95 -16.00 27.31
CA LYS A 14 -1.79 -16.88 27.40
C LYS A 14 -2.27 -18.32 27.30
N LEU A 15 -1.87 -18.97 26.22
CA LEU A 15 -2.08 -20.39 26.01
C LEU A 15 -0.88 -21.14 26.56
N THR A 16 -1.09 -22.02 27.53
CA THR A 16 -0.06 -22.97 27.98
C THR A 16 -0.33 -24.32 27.35
N ILE A 17 0.58 -24.79 26.52
CA ILE A 17 0.45 -26.01 25.72
C ILE A 17 1.42 -27.03 26.25
N GLU A 18 0.88 -28.20 26.68
CA GLU A 18 1.65 -29.32 27.17
C GLU A 18 1.58 -30.46 26.15
N VAL A 19 2.75 -30.91 25.70
CA VAL A 19 2.92 -32.03 24.75
C VAL A 19 3.58 -33.19 25.46
N ALA A 20 3.04 -34.39 25.29
CA ALA A 20 3.54 -35.58 25.96
C ALA A 20 5.02 -35.87 25.69
N ALA A 21 5.74 -36.40 26.64
CA ALA A 21 7.17 -36.72 26.54
C ALA A 21 7.49 -37.67 25.35
N GLU A 22 6.55 -38.55 24.97
CA GLU A 22 6.72 -39.43 23.83
C GLU A 22 6.79 -38.69 22.49
N GLU A 23 6.01 -37.61 22.35
CA GLU A 23 6.04 -36.76 21.16
C GLU A 23 7.34 -35.93 21.11
N LEU A 24 7.81 -35.44 22.28
CA LEU A 24 9.11 -34.81 22.37
C LEU A 24 10.24 -35.74 21.93
N GLU A 25 10.21 -37.03 22.31
CA GLU A 25 11.23 -37.98 21.89
C GLU A 25 11.22 -38.22 20.37
N LYS A 26 10.01 -38.27 19.74
CA LYS A 26 9.89 -38.37 18.28
C LYS A 26 10.42 -37.09 17.59
N ALA A 27 10.16 -35.95 18.14
CA ALA A 27 10.66 -34.66 17.60
C ALA A 27 12.19 -34.57 17.72
N LEU A 28 12.76 -35.00 18.83
CA LEU A 28 14.20 -35.06 19.03
C LEU A 28 14.88 -36.02 18.04
N ASP A 29 14.24 -37.17 17.72
CA ASP A 29 14.74 -38.10 16.66
C ASP A 29 14.67 -37.45 15.29
N SER A 30 13.61 -36.69 15.00
CA SER A 30 13.43 -35.94 13.74
C SER A 30 14.51 -34.86 13.61
N ALA A 31 14.77 -34.08 14.67
CA ALA A 31 15.82 -33.04 14.73
C ALA A 31 17.22 -33.69 14.51
N TYR A 32 17.50 -34.85 15.16
CA TYR A 32 18.71 -35.57 14.92
C TYR A 32 18.84 -36.03 13.45
N GLN A 33 17.79 -36.58 12.81
CA GLN A 33 17.83 -36.99 11.41
C GLN A 33 18.15 -35.82 10.47
N LYS A 34 17.61 -34.61 10.77
CA LYS A 34 17.84 -33.38 10.02
C LYS A 34 19.29 -32.92 10.16
N GLN A 35 19.83 -32.90 11.39
CA GLN A 35 21.14 -32.33 11.69
C GLN A 35 22.32 -33.29 11.57
N LYS A 36 22.12 -34.66 11.69
CA LYS A 36 23.21 -35.63 11.71
C LYS A 36 24.20 -35.56 10.55
N LYS A 37 23.76 -35.03 9.39
CA LYS A 37 24.62 -34.84 8.22
C LYS A 37 25.56 -33.62 8.35
N GLN A 38 25.28 -32.71 9.27
CA GLN A 38 26.08 -31.52 9.50
C GLN A 38 27.06 -31.70 10.66
N ILE A 39 26.73 -32.55 11.61
CA ILE A 39 27.53 -32.80 12.81
C ILE A 39 28.69 -33.76 12.51
N SER A 40 29.91 -33.37 12.90
CA SER A 40 31.12 -34.15 12.79
C SER A 40 31.67 -34.49 14.19
N VAL A 41 31.90 -35.78 14.44
CA VAL A 41 32.46 -36.24 15.72
C VAL A 41 33.72 -37.02 15.41
N PRO A 42 34.85 -36.78 16.12
CA PRO A 42 36.09 -37.52 15.95
C PRO A 42 35.89 -39.03 16.12
N GLY A 43 36.39 -39.81 15.20
CA GLY A 43 36.24 -41.28 15.20
C GLY A 43 34.98 -41.81 14.49
N PHE A 44 34.09 -40.94 14.01
CA PHE A 44 32.90 -41.36 13.27
C PHE A 44 32.83 -40.73 11.87
N ARG A 45 32.30 -41.51 10.92
CA ARG A 45 32.01 -40.97 9.59
C ARG A 45 30.84 -39.99 9.69
N LYS A 46 30.97 -38.82 9.06
CA LYS A 46 29.95 -37.76 8.99
C LYS A 46 28.58 -38.34 8.60
N GLY A 47 27.52 -38.04 9.35
CA GLY A 47 26.15 -38.50 9.16
C GLY A 47 25.88 -39.95 9.65
N LYS A 48 26.85 -40.62 10.29
CA LYS A 48 26.73 -41.97 10.88
C LYS A 48 26.92 -42.02 12.39
N VAL A 49 27.05 -40.86 13.03
CA VAL A 49 27.18 -40.72 14.49
C VAL A 49 25.83 -41.04 15.14
N PRO A 50 25.74 -41.97 16.10
CA PRO A 50 24.48 -42.25 16.83
C PRO A 50 24.08 -41.00 17.66
N ARG A 51 22.74 -40.76 17.79
CA ARG A 51 22.18 -39.66 18.57
C ARG A 51 22.77 -39.58 19.99
N ALA A 52 22.78 -40.70 20.71
CA ALA A 52 23.31 -40.75 22.08
C ALA A 52 24.79 -40.32 22.20
N MET A 53 25.59 -40.52 21.17
CA MET A 53 26.99 -40.09 21.15
C MET A 53 27.11 -38.58 20.96
N ILE A 54 26.24 -38.00 20.12
CA ILE A 54 26.17 -36.56 19.91
C ILE A 54 25.72 -35.87 21.21
N GLU A 55 24.62 -36.35 21.82
CA GLU A 55 24.11 -35.87 23.11
C GLU A 55 25.15 -35.93 24.23
N LYS A 56 25.96 -37.00 24.25
CA LYS A 56 27.05 -37.13 25.25
C LYS A 56 28.15 -36.11 25.05
N MET A 57 28.47 -35.74 23.81
CA MET A 57 29.57 -34.83 23.51
C MET A 57 29.19 -33.34 23.57
N TYR A 58 27.97 -33.01 23.07
CA TYR A 58 27.52 -31.65 22.91
C TYR A 58 26.42 -31.25 23.92
N GLY A 59 26.00 -32.21 24.75
CA GLY A 59 24.93 -32.05 25.72
C GLY A 59 23.57 -32.49 25.15
N ALA A 60 22.62 -32.82 26.06
CA ALA A 60 21.27 -33.26 25.67
C ALA A 60 20.49 -32.20 24.90
N GLY A 61 20.80 -30.94 25.14
CA GLY A 61 20.11 -29.77 24.54
C GLY A 61 20.46 -29.51 23.07
N VAL A 62 21.42 -30.23 22.48
CA VAL A 62 21.88 -29.98 21.09
C VAL A 62 20.75 -30.03 20.04
N PHE A 63 19.68 -30.81 20.32
CA PHE A 63 18.54 -30.98 19.43
C PHE A 63 17.26 -30.28 19.91
N TYR A 64 17.30 -29.58 21.07
CA TYR A 64 16.10 -29.03 21.71
C TYR A 64 15.46 -27.94 20.88
N GLU A 65 16.24 -27.05 20.31
CA GLU A 65 15.71 -25.95 19.48
C GLU A 65 14.95 -26.46 18.25
N ASP A 66 15.58 -27.37 17.48
CA ASP A 66 14.88 -27.94 16.29
C ASP A 66 13.68 -28.80 16.70
N ALA A 67 13.76 -29.56 17.80
CA ALA A 67 12.64 -30.34 18.29
C ALA A 67 11.49 -29.48 18.79
N ALA A 68 11.78 -28.40 19.51
CA ALA A 68 10.77 -27.42 19.92
C ALA A 68 10.08 -26.80 18.72
N ASN A 69 10.82 -26.35 17.72
CA ASN A 69 10.27 -25.77 16.50
C ASN A 69 9.35 -26.76 15.75
N ILE A 70 9.76 -28.03 15.65
CA ILE A 70 8.94 -29.08 15.03
C ILE A 70 7.63 -29.27 15.79
N LEU A 71 7.69 -29.37 17.13
CA LEU A 71 6.51 -29.58 17.95
C LEU A 71 5.57 -28.37 17.94
N MET A 72 6.09 -27.17 18.07
CA MET A 72 5.29 -25.94 18.01
C MET A 72 4.52 -25.84 16.69
N GLN A 73 5.18 -26.09 15.56
CA GLN A 73 4.52 -26.10 14.25
C GLN A 73 3.42 -27.18 14.12
N GLN A 74 3.62 -28.34 14.73
CA GLN A 74 2.65 -29.45 14.65
C GLN A 74 1.47 -29.30 15.60
N THR A 75 1.68 -28.64 16.75
CA THR A 75 0.70 -28.64 17.82
C THR A 75 -0.04 -27.32 17.98
N TYR A 76 0.52 -26.20 17.53
CA TYR A 76 -0.06 -24.87 17.75
C TYR A 76 -1.48 -24.74 17.15
N ALA A 77 -1.67 -25.12 15.89
CA ALA A 77 -2.97 -25.01 15.23
C ALA A 77 -4.05 -25.81 15.97
N GLY A 78 -3.76 -27.06 16.33
CA GLY A 78 -4.69 -27.88 17.12
C GLY A 78 -4.94 -27.34 18.53
N ALA A 79 -3.94 -26.67 19.13
CA ALA A 79 -4.08 -26.02 20.43
C ALA A 79 -4.99 -24.78 20.35
N VAL A 80 -4.92 -24.01 19.27
CA VAL A 80 -5.82 -22.88 19.01
C VAL A 80 -7.26 -23.37 18.86
N ASP A 81 -7.50 -24.41 18.07
CA ASP A 81 -8.84 -24.99 17.87
C ASP A 81 -9.42 -25.52 19.19
N GLU A 82 -8.61 -26.23 20.00
CA GLU A 82 -9.04 -26.77 21.31
C GLU A 82 -9.34 -25.65 22.33
N SER A 83 -8.62 -24.51 22.24
CA SER A 83 -8.80 -23.37 23.13
C SER A 83 -10.13 -22.65 22.95
N GLY A 84 -10.70 -22.67 21.75
CA GLY A 84 -11.90 -21.93 21.36
C GLY A 84 -11.74 -20.40 21.39
N VAL A 85 -10.51 -19.90 21.45
CA VAL A 85 -10.19 -18.47 21.51
C VAL A 85 -10.06 -17.89 20.10
N ASP A 86 -10.73 -16.80 19.80
CA ASP A 86 -10.62 -16.08 18.52
C ASP A 86 -9.33 -15.21 18.50
N ILE A 87 -8.24 -15.80 18.00
CA ILE A 87 -6.91 -15.20 17.99
C ILE A 87 -6.77 -14.27 16.79
N VAL A 88 -6.31 -13.04 17.04
CA VAL A 88 -6.18 -11.97 16.02
C VAL A 88 -4.77 -11.41 15.88
N SER A 89 -3.77 -12.07 16.44
CA SER A 89 -2.35 -11.70 16.29
C SER A 89 -1.45 -12.91 16.08
N ARG A 90 -0.22 -12.65 15.68
CA ARG A 90 0.82 -13.68 15.73
C ARG A 90 1.16 -14.00 17.18
N PRO A 91 1.41 -15.29 17.53
CA PRO A 91 1.77 -15.66 18.89
C PRO A 91 3.19 -15.21 19.24
N THR A 92 3.36 -14.68 20.45
CA THR A 92 4.68 -14.61 21.08
C THR A 92 4.91 -15.90 21.87
N VAL A 93 5.85 -16.71 21.44
CA VAL A 93 6.05 -18.06 21.98
C VAL A 93 7.27 -18.11 22.89
N GLU A 94 7.11 -18.71 24.08
CA GLU A 94 8.17 -18.96 25.05
C GLU A 94 8.18 -20.45 25.44
N VAL A 95 9.36 -21.09 25.41
CA VAL A 95 9.53 -22.47 25.86
C VAL A 95 9.76 -22.47 27.35
N THR A 96 8.81 -23.03 28.11
CA THR A 96 8.87 -23.10 29.58
C THR A 96 9.60 -24.34 30.05
N GLN A 97 9.39 -25.48 29.38
CA GLN A 97 10.02 -26.76 29.74
C GLN A 97 10.37 -27.57 28.52
N ILE A 98 11.64 -27.95 28.41
CA ILE A 98 12.13 -28.90 27.40
C ILE A 98 13.27 -29.75 28.00
N GLU A 99 12.90 -30.93 28.48
CA GLU A 99 13.86 -31.90 29.03
C GLU A 99 13.48 -33.31 28.57
N LYS A 100 14.52 -34.13 28.30
CA LYS A 100 14.33 -35.50 27.86
C LYS A 100 13.59 -36.31 28.93
N GLY A 101 12.50 -36.97 28.52
CA GLY A 101 11.68 -37.79 29.40
C GLY A 101 10.64 -37.00 30.22
N GLN A 102 10.58 -35.69 30.05
CA GLN A 102 9.55 -34.82 30.61
C GLN A 102 8.62 -34.32 29.47
N PRO A 103 7.41 -33.91 29.79
CA PRO A 103 6.55 -33.22 28.83
C PRO A 103 7.22 -31.96 28.30
N PHE A 104 7.00 -31.64 27.02
CA PHE A 104 7.35 -30.35 26.44
C PHE A 104 6.26 -29.34 26.73
N ILE A 105 6.62 -28.23 27.37
CA ILE A 105 5.67 -27.17 27.72
C ILE A 105 6.16 -25.86 27.12
N TYR A 106 5.28 -25.20 26.40
CA TYR A 106 5.51 -23.85 25.88
C TYR A 106 4.26 -22.99 26.09
N THR A 107 4.47 -21.71 26.16
CA THR A 107 3.41 -20.71 26.25
C THR A 107 3.36 -19.88 24.98
N ALA A 108 2.16 -19.53 24.57
CA ALA A 108 1.91 -18.62 23.46
C ALA A 108 1.03 -17.47 23.96
N GLU A 109 1.58 -16.26 23.97
CA GLU A 109 0.81 -15.06 24.26
C GLU A 109 0.24 -14.51 22.96
N VAL A 110 -1.07 -14.28 22.93
CA VAL A 110 -1.84 -13.92 21.75
C VAL A 110 -2.83 -12.80 22.06
N ALA A 111 -3.13 -11.96 21.08
CA ALA A 111 -4.26 -11.05 21.18
C ALA A 111 -5.54 -11.79 20.79
N VAL A 112 -6.57 -11.57 21.58
CA VAL A 112 -7.93 -12.10 21.37
C VAL A 112 -8.79 -10.98 20.80
N ARG A 113 -9.74 -11.34 19.94
CA ARG A 113 -10.69 -10.37 19.37
C ARG A 113 -11.38 -9.58 20.47
N PRO A 114 -11.27 -8.24 20.48
CA PRO A 114 -11.88 -7.41 21.51
C PRO A 114 -13.40 -7.36 21.36
N GLU A 115 -14.10 -7.25 22.48
CA GLU A 115 -15.53 -6.97 22.48
C GLU A 115 -15.78 -5.50 22.10
N VAL A 116 -16.77 -5.27 21.24
CA VAL A 116 -17.19 -3.94 20.81
C VAL A 116 -18.53 -3.59 21.42
N THR A 117 -18.56 -2.50 22.17
CA THR A 117 -19.83 -1.89 22.59
C THR A 117 -20.22 -0.82 21.60
N LEU A 118 -21.24 -1.09 20.78
CA LEU A 118 -21.70 -0.16 19.77
C LEU A 118 -22.34 1.08 20.38
N GLY A 119 -21.99 2.24 19.84
CA GLY A 119 -22.74 3.47 20.05
C GLY A 119 -23.96 3.54 19.13
N LYS A 120 -24.52 4.75 18.98
CA LYS A 120 -25.61 4.96 18.02
C LYS A 120 -25.06 4.93 16.57
N TYR A 121 -25.40 3.89 15.82
CA TYR A 121 -24.98 3.70 14.42
C TYR A 121 -26.08 4.00 13.40
N MET A 122 -27.37 3.89 13.75
CA MET A 122 -28.47 4.24 12.85
C MET A 122 -28.74 5.75 12.83
N GLY A 123 -28.98 6.29 11.62
CA GLY A 123 -29.30 7.70 11.40
C GLY A 123 -28.13 8.65 11.66
N VAL A 124 -26.92 8.21 11.35
CA VAL A 124 -25.71 9.03 11.38
C VAL A 124 -25.82 10.12 10.32
N THR A 125 -25.33 11.32 10.64
CA THR A 125 -25.40 12.46 9.70
C THR A 125 -24.06 12.57 8.96
N VAL A 126 -24.09 12.57 7.63
CA VAL A 126 -22.91 12.76 6.78
C VAL A 126 -23.04 14.03 5.94
N THR A 127 -21.93 14.50 5.44
CA THR A 127 -21.85 15.68 4.59
C THR A 127 -22.37 15.34 3.19
N LYS A 128 -23.29 16.14 2.66
CA LYS A 128 -23.71 16.03 1.26
C LYS A 128 -22.56 16.49 0.37
N ILE A 129 -22.12 15.62 -0.53
CA ILE A 129 -21.08 15.89 -1.52
C ILE A 129 -21.76 16.16 -2.85
N ASP A 130 -21.35 17.23 -3.52
CA ASP A 130 -21.82 17.55 -4.87
C ASP A 130 -21.04 16.72 -5.89
N THR A 131 -21.77 15.93 -6.67
CA THR A 131 -21.22 15.08 -7.74
C THR A 131 -21.51 15.63 -9.13
N SER A 132 -22.06 16.85 -9.22
CA SER A 132 -22.29 17.50 -10.51
C SER A 132 -20.96 17.74 -11.26
N VAL A 133 -20.99 17.51 -12.56
CA VAL A 133 -19.86 17.75 -13.46
C VAL A 133 -20.19 18.98 -14.28
N SER A 134 -19.38 20.01 -14.18
CA SER A 134 -19.51 21.22 -14.98
C SER A 134 -18.94 21.01 -16.39
N ASP A 135 -19.36 21.85 -17.32
CA ASP A 135 -18.85 21.78 -18.70
C ASP A 135 -17.37 22.21 -18.75
N GLU A 136 -16.92 23.09 -17.83
CA GLU A 136 -15.51 23.44 -17.70
C GLU A 136 -14.64 22.24 -17.29
N GLU A 137 -15.14 21.35 -16.42
CA GLU A 137 -14.42 20.12 -16.05
C GLU A 137 -14.32 19.13 -17.21
N VAL A 138 -15.38 19.06 -18.03
CA VAL A 138 -15.38 18.24 -19.25
C VAL A 138 -14.38 18.78 -20.26
N ASP A 139 -14.37 20.11 -20.47
CA ASP A 139 -13.42 20.74 -21.38
C ASP A 139 -11.97 20.61 -20.89
N ALA A 140 -11.73 20.71 -19.57
CA ALA A 140 -10.42 20.49 -18.97
C ALA A 140 -9.92 19.04 -19.18
N GLU A 141 -10.78 18.04 -19.00
CA GLU A 141 -10.42 16.65 -19.26
C GLU A 141 -10.21 16.40 -20.76
N LEU A 142 -11.02 17.01 -21.62
CA LEU A 142 -10.83 16.95 -23.07
C LEU A 142 -9.46 17.52 -23.49
N GLU A 143 -9.04 18.66 -22.93
CA GLU A 143 -7.72 19.24 -23.16
C GLU A 143 -6.59 18.34 -22.59
N ASN A 144 -6.83 17.67 -21.46
CA ASN A 144 -5.90 16.68 -20.93
C ASN A 144 -5.72 15.50 -21.90
N GLN A 145 -6.82 14.98 -22.45
CA GLN A 145 -6.78 13.91 -23.45
C GLN A 145 -6.11 14.38 -24.76
N ARG A 146 -6.37 15.61 -25.20
CA ARG A 146 -5.71 16.26 -26.34
C ARG A 146 -4.19 16.32 -26.14
N ASN A 147 -3.75 16.71 -24.95
CA ASN A 147 -2.34 16.77 -24.59
C ASN A 147 -1.67 15.39 -24.57
N LYS A 148 -2.38 14.35 -24.12
CA LYS A 148 -1.89 12.96 -24.13
C LYS A 148 -1.72 12.40 -25.55
N ASN A 149 -2.58 12.84 -26.46
CA ASN A 149 -2.55 12.45 -27.88
C ASN A 149 -1.73 13.39 -28.76
N ALA A 150 -1.00 14.36 -28.17
CA ALA A 150 -0.15 15.26 -28.92
C ALA A 150 0.96 14.51 -29.65
N ARG A 151 1.25 14.91 -30.87
CA ARG A 151 2.36 14.38 -31.67
C ARG A 151 3.59 15.28 -31.47
N THR A 152 4.75 14.65 -31.41
CA THR A 152 6.01 15.38 -31.36
C THR A 152 6.54 15.51 -32.79
N VAL A 153 6.64 16.72 -33.28
CA VAL A 153 7.15 17.02 -34.62
C VAL A 153 8.46 17.80 -34.53
N THR A 154 9.43 17.50 -35.42
CA THR A 154 10.68 18.26 -35.52
C THR A 154 10.41 19.58 -36.22
N VAL A 155 10.83 20.67 -35.59
CA VAL A 155 10.71 22.03 -36.12
C VAL A 155 12.06 22.47 -36.71
N THR A 156 12.04 22.87 -37.96
CA THR A 156 13.25 23.31 -38.66
C THR A 156 13.16 24.74 -39.23
N ASP A 157 11.98 25.35 -39.15
CA ASP A 157 11.63 26.60 -39.85
C ASP A 157 11.44 27.80 -38.89
N ARG A 158 11.48 27.56 -37.59
CA ARG A 158 11.37 28.61 -36.58
C ARG A 158 12.29 28.39 -35.38
N PRO A 159 12.60 29.45 -34.61
CA PRO A 159 13.36 29.31 -33.37
C PRO A 159 12.55 28.60 -32.26
N VAL A 160 13.25 28.22 -31.19
CA VAL A 160 12.71 27.66 -29.96
C VAL A 160 11.66 28.61 -29.36
N ALA A 161 10.52 28.07 -29.04
CA ALA A 161 9.42 28.76 -28.37
C ALA A 161 9.12 28.08 -27.03
N GLU A 162 8.35 28.77 -26.18
CA GLU A 162 7.83 28.22 -24.94
C GLU A 162 6.92 27.00 -25.24
N GLY A 163 7.07 25.92 -24.48
CA GLY A 163 6.39 24.66 -24.69
C GLY A 163 7.05 23.71 -25.68
N ASP A 164 8.11 24.14 -26.39
CA ASP A 164 8.90 23.25 -27.23
C ASP A 164 9.85 22.38 -26.41
N THR A 165 10.20 21.22 -26.91
CA THR A 165 11.28 20.39 -26.37
C THR A 165 12.55 20.64 -27.18
N ALA A 166 13.53 21.33 -26.61
CA ALA A 166 14.86 21.47 -27.20
C ALA A 166 15.72 20.27 -26.82
N VAL A 167 16.26 19.57 -27.82
CA VAL A 167 17.26 18.52 -27.60
C VAL A 167 18.63 19.19 -27.60
N ILE A 168 19.24 19.24 -26.41
CA ILE A 168 20.46 20.03 -26.18
C ILE A 168 21.64 19.16 -25.74
N ASP A 169 22.82 19.59 -26.13
CA ASP A 169 24.07 19.20 -25.47
C ASP A 169 24.47 20.37 -24.57
N PHE A 170 24.86 20.11 -23.36
CA PHE A 170 25.30 21.16 -22.44
C PHE A 170 26.51 20.76 -21.62
N GLU A 171 27.35 21.74 -21.29
CA GLU A 171 28.51 21.59 -20.40
C GLU A 171 28.59 22.83 -19.51
N GLY A 172 28.50 22.61 -18.16
CA GLY A 172 28.50 23.64 -17.15
C GLY A 172 29.88 23.92 -16.57
N PHE A 173 30.18 25.19 -16.34
CA PHE A 173 31.43 25.66 -15.75
C PHE A 173 31.11 26.60 -14.57
N VAL A 174 31.84 26.43 -13.47
CA VAL A 174 31.90 27.36 -12.33
C VAL A 174 33.33 27.85 -12.22
N ASP A 175 33.53 29.16 -12.20
CA ASP A 175 34.87 29.79 -12.19
C ASP A 175 35.78 29.27 -13.34
N GLY A 176 35.19 28.89 -14.48
CA GLY A 176 35.92 28.39 -15.66
C GLY A 176 36.34 26.91 -15.56
N VAL A 177 35.92 26.20 -14.52
CA VAL A 177 36.17 24.76 -14.33
C VAL A 177 34.90 23.98 -14.52
N ALA A 178 34.92 22.93 -15.35
CA ALA A 178 33.81 22.03 -15.54
C ALA A 178 33.55 21.26 -14.22
N PHE A 179 32.27 21.07 -13.84
CA PHE A 179 31.88 20.36 -12.63
C PHE A 179 31.18 19.04 -12.96
N GLU A 180 31.27 18.10 -12.04
CA GLU A 180 30.65 16.78 -12.16
C GLU A 180 29.11 16.90 -12.15
N GLY A 181 28.45 16.22 -13.11
CA GLY A 181 27.01 16.35 -13.31
C GLY A 181 26.56 17.55 -14.16
N GLY A 182 27.49 18.45 -14.55
CA GLY A 182 27.20 19.60 -15.38
C GLY A 182 27.18 19.33 -16.90
N LYS A 183 27.39 18.07 -17.35
CA LYS A 183 27.44 17.72 -18.78
C LYS A 183 26.32 16.75 -19.16
N GLY A 184 25.65 17.02 -20.28
CA GLY A 184 24.68 16.13 -20.89
C GLY A 184 24.72 16.22 -22.41
N GLU A 185 24.44 15.11 -23.10
CA GLU A 185 24.38 15.03 -24.55
C GLU A 185 22.99 14.54 -25.00
N ASN A 186 22.42 15.17 -26.02
CA ASN A 186 21.08 14.88 -26.55
C ASN A 186 19.99 14.87 -25.47
N HIS A 187 20.08 15.78 -24.48
CA HIS A 187 19.13 15.88 -23.41
C HIS A 187 17.85 16.61 -23.87
N PRO A 188 16.67 15.97 -23.78
CA PRO A 188 15.41 16.63 -24.10
C PRO A 188 15.01 17.57 -22.93
N LEU A 189 14.92 18.86 -23.22
CA LEU A 189 14.51 19.90 -22.29
C LEU A 189 13.24 20.57 -22.80
N GLU A 190 12.15 20.44 -22.06
CA GLU A 190 10.89 21.16 -22.32
C GLU A 190 11.03 22.60 -21.80
N ILE A 191 10.91 23.57 -22.69
CA ILE A 191 11.07 25.00 -22.40
C ILE A 191 9.84 25.52 -21.66
N GLY A 192 10.04 26.07 -20.46
CA GLY A 192 8.99 26.50 -19.55
C GLY A 192 8.59 25.44 -18.50
N SER A 193 9.29 24.29 -18.49
CA SER A 193 9.07 23.26 -17.48
C SER A 193 9.66 23.58 -16.11
N HIS A 194 10.60 24.54 -16.06
CA HIS A 194 11.38 24.90 -14.87
C HIS A 194 12.11 23.70 -14.22
N THR A 195 12.51 22.72 -15.04
CA THR A 195 13.27 21.56 -14.58
C THR A 195 14.76 21.86 -14.44
N PHE A 196 15.23 22.88 -15.17
CA PHE A 196 16.58 23.41 -15.05
C PHE A 196 16.61 24.62 -14.11
N ILE A 197 17.83 25.11 -13.81
CA ILE A 197 18.05 26.26 -12.95
C ILE A 197 17.32 27.48 -13.53
N ASP A 198 16.71 28.30 -12.65
CA ASP A 198 15.99 29.50 -13.05
C ASP A 198 16.74 30.33 -14.07
N THR A 199 16.03 30.81 -15.08
CA THR A 199 16.53 31.59 -16.22
C THR A 199 17.35 30.79 -17.26
N PHE A 200 17.57 29.47 -17.07
CA PHE A 200 18.28 28.66 -18.07
C PHE A 200 17.45 28.50 -19.35
N GLU A 201 16.21 28.10 -19.19
CA GLU A 201 15.29 27.81 -20.31
C GLU A 201 14.93 29.08 -21.09
N ASP A 202 14.74 30.20 -20.38
CA ASP A 202 14.41 31.51 -20.97
C ASP A 202 15.46 31.99 -21.96
N GLN A 203 16.75 31.69 -21.70
CA GLN A 203 17.87 32.11 -22.58
C GLN A 203 17.97 31.29 -23.87
N LEU A 204 17.28 30.14 -23.93
CA LEU A 204 17.19 29.32 -25.14
C LEU A 204 16.04 29.72 -26.04
N VAL A 205 15.03 30.44 -25.54
CA VAL A 205 13.94 30.96 -26.34
C VAL A 205 14.45 31.90 -27.43
N GLY A 206 13.97 31.70 -28.64
CA GLY A 206 14.39 32.51 -29.80
C GLY A 206 15.70 32.06 -30.49
N LYS A 207 16.33 30.95 -30.05
CA LYS A 207 17.51 30.37 -30.69
C LYS A 207 17.09 29.28 -31.68
N ASN A 208 17.93 29.02 -32.67
CA ASN A 208 17.62 28.03 -33.69
C ASN A 208 18.32 26.69 -33.43
N ALA A 209 17.85 25.65 -34.08
CA ALA A 209 18.57 24.38 -34.13
C ALA A 209 19.95 24.57 -34.76
N GLY A 210 20.98 24.01 -34.14
CA GLY A 210 22.38 24.17 -34.53
C GLY A 210 23.10 25.31 -33.82
N ASP A 211 22.41 26.23 -33.13
CA ASP A 211 23.04 27.34 -32.42
C ASP A 211 23.80 26.84 -31.18
N GLU A 212 24.96 27.48 -30.95
CA GLU A 212 25.73 27.33 -29.70
C GLU A 212 25.52 28.60 -28.87
N VAL A 213 25.02 28.44 -27.64
CA VAL A 213 24.61 29.53 -26.74
C VAL A 213 25.36 29.42 -25.42
N GLU A 214 25.85 30.54 -24.90
CA GLU A 214 26.33 30.59 -23.50
C GLU A 214 25.19 31.06 -22.61
N VAL A 215 24.75 30.17 -21.72
CA VAL A 215 23.69 30.39 -20.76
C VAL A 215 24.28 30.69 -19.38
N ASN A 216 24.01 31.84 -18.82
CA ASN A 216 24.53 32.27 -17.54
C ASN A 216 23.41 32.20 -16.48
N VAL A 217 23.65 31.40 -15.43
CA VAL A 217 22.69 31.17 -14.33
C VAL A 217 23.39 31.27 -13.00
N THR A 218 22.62 31.41 -11.93
CA THR A 218 23.14 31.33 -10.55
C THR A 218 22.45 30.20 -9.82
N PHE A 219 23.20 29.29 -9.23
CA PHE A 219 22.63 28.21 -8.45
C PHE A 219 21.84 28.74 -7.24
N PRO A 220 20.70 28.16 -6.89
CA PRO A 220 19.98 28.52 -5.66
C PRO A 220 20.84 28.34 -4.40
N GLU A 221 20.62 29.17 -3.39
CA GLU A 221 21.34 29.07 -2.11
C GLU A 221 21.15 27.72 -1.39
N LYS A 222 20.01 27.04 -1.64
CA LYS A 222 19.66 25.71 -1.10
C LYS A 222 19.81 24.60 -2.14
N TYR A 223 20.88 24.63 -2.91
CA TYR A 223 21.12 23.57 -3.87
C TYR A 223 21.71 22.32 -3.19
N GLN A 224 21.35 21.12 -3.71
CA GLN A 224 21.79 19.84 -3.09
C GLN A 224 23.30 19.67 -3.01
N ALA A 225 24.04 20.17 -4.02
CA ALA A 225 25.50 20.17 -4.00
C ALA A 225 26.01 21.46 -3.34
N ALA A 226 26.48 21.36 -2.11
CA ALA A 226 26.95 22.49 -1.31
C ALA A 226 28.09 23.29 -2.00
N ASP A 227 28.89 22.62 -2.82
CA ASP A 227 30.00 23.25 -3.57
C ASP A 227 29.54 24.15 -4.71
N LEU A 228 28.28 24.03 -5.15
CA LEU A 228 27.67 24.80 -6.24
C LEU A 228 26.68 25.86 -5.73
N ALA A 229 26.13 25.71 -4.51
CA ALA A 229 25.11 26.56 -3.95
C ALA A 229 25.51 28.06 -3.97
N GLY A 230 24.63 28.90 -4.52
CA GLY A 230 24.82 30.35 -4.63
C GLY A 230 25.89 30.83 -5.63
N LYS A 231 26.56 29.92 -6.37
CA LYS A 231 27.62 30.30 -7.30
C LYS A 231 27.08 30.59 -8.71
N PRO A 232 27.65 31.58 -9.42
CA PRO A 232 27.38 31.77 -10.83
C PRO A 232 28.00 30.66 -11.64
N ALA A 233 27.26 30.18 -12.63
CA ALA A 233 27.69 29.14 -13.57
C ALA A 233 27.41 29.59 -15.01
N THR A 234 28.29 29.21 -15.93
CA THR A 234 28.12 29.40 -17.37
C THR A 234 27.99 28.03 -18.02
N PHE A 235 26.91 27.81 -18.74
CA PHE A 235 26.70 26.61 -19.52
C PHE A 235 26.91 26.89 -21.01
N LYS A 236 27.72 26.08 -21.65
CA LYS A 236 27.79 26.05 -23.09
C LYS A 236 26.75 25.06 -23.58
N VAL A 237 25.76 25.58 -24.29
CA VAL A 237 24.60 24.79 -24.73
C VAL A 237 24.59 24.79 -26.25
N LYS A 238 24.45 23.62 -26.83
CA LYS A 238 24.22 23.44 -28.27
C LYS A 238 22.83 22.85 -28.48
N ILE A 239 22.03 23.51 -29.30
CA ILE A 239 20.69 23.04 -29.64
C ILE A 239 20.80 22.11 -30.83
N ASN A 240 20.60 20.80 -30.63
CA ASN A 240 20.71 19.83 -31.70
C ASN A 240 19.44 19.76 -32.54
N GLU A 241 18.28 19.76 -31.90
CA GLU A 241 16.97 19.62 -32.53
C GLU A 241 15.91 20.36 -31.70
N ILE A 242 14.91 20.90 -32.38
CA ILE A 242 13.73 21.49 -31.74
C ILE A 242 12.54 20.59 -32.04
N LYS A 243 11.83 20.17 -31.04
CA LYS A 243 10.62 19.37 -31.15
C LYS A 243 9.45 20.16 -30.61
N ALA A 244 8.44 20.36 -31.43
CA ALA A 244 7.19 20.98 -30.98
C ALA A 244 6.14 19.90 -30.68
N LYS A 245 5.34 20.17 -29.69
CA LYS A 245 4.17 19.39 -29.37
C LYS A 245 3.01 19.89 -30.23
N GLU A 246 2.65 19.13 -31.25
CA GLU A 246 1.51 19.43 -32.10
C GLU A 246 0.25 18.79 -31.51
N LEU A 247 -0.65 19.65 -31.04
CA LEU A 247 -1.92 19.22 -30.48
C LEU A 247 -2.89 18.93 -31.63
N PRO A 248 -3.58 17.76 -31.64
CA PRO A 248 -4.61 17.49 -32.63
C PRO A 248 -5.74 18.51 -32.52
N ASP A 249 -6.42 18.79 -33.62
CA ASP A 249 -7.63 19.61 -33.59
C ASP A 249 -8.74 18.88 -32.83
N LEU A 250 -9.59 19.63 -32.10
CA LEU A 250 -10.74 19.08 -31.41
C LEU A 250 -11.92 18.93 -32.36
N ASP A 251 -11.91 17.86 -33.12
CA ASP A 251 -12.92 17.52 -34.11
C ASP A 251 -13.37 16.04 -33.98
N ASP A 252 -14.17 15.58 -34.93
CA ASP A 252 -14.70 14.21 -34.91
C ASP A 252 -13.59 13.17 -35.22
N GLU A 253 -12.52 13.55 -35.95
CA GLU A 253 -11.37 12.68 -36.20
C GLU A 253 -10.59 12.42 -34.90
N PHE A 254 -10.41 13.46 -34.10
CA PHE A 254 -9.82 13.32 -32.75
C PHE A 254 -10.65 12.40 -31.85
N ALA A 255 -11.98 12.55 -31.86
CA ALA A 255 -12.87 11.70 -31.05
C ALA A 255 -12.79 10.22 -31.46
N GLN A 256 -12.66 9.94 -32.75
CA GLN A 256 -12.48 8.60 -33.27
C GLN A 256 -11.10 8.02 -32.89
N ASP A 257 -10.03 8.79 -32.99
CA ASP A 257 -8.68 8.36 -32.70
C ASP A 257 -8.46 8.15 -31.17
N ALA A 258 -9.02 9.04 -30.35
CA ALA A 258 -8.80 9.04 -28.91
C ALA A 258 -9.72 8.08 -28.13
N ALA A 259 -10.97 7.91 -28.57
CA ALA A 259 -12.00 7.16 -27.86
C ALA A 259 -12.76 6.14 -28.70
N GLY A 260 -12.59 6.14 -30.03
CA GLY A 260 -13.30 5.24 -30.93
C GLY A 260 -14.79 5.57 -31.12
N VAL A 261 -15.20 6.82 -30.85
CA VAL A 261 -16.56 7.33 -31.04
C VAL A 261 -16.66 8.18 -32.30
N ASP A 262 -17.85 8.31 -32.85
CA ASP A 262 -18.04 8.93 -34.18
C ASP A 262 -17.98 10.46 -34.15
N THR A 263 -18.28 11.11 -33.02
CA THR A 263 -18.33 12.56 -32.92
C THR A 263 -17.71 13.12 -31.65
N LEU A 264 -17.19 14.36 -31.71
CA LEU A 264 -16.68 15.07 -30.56
C LEU A 264 -17.76 15.30 -29.48
N ALA A 265 -19.03 15.44 -29.89
CA ALA A 265 -20.15 15.58 -28.95
C ALA A 265 -20.37 14.30 -28.13
N GLU A 266 -20.33 13.14 -28.77
CA GLU A 266 -20.40 11.83 -28.08
C GLU A 266 -19.21 11.64 -27.14
N TYR A 267 -18.02 12.05 -27.55
CA TYR A 267 -16.84 11.97 -26.68
C TYR A 267 -16.96 12.84 -25.42
N LYS A 268 -17.47 14.07 -25.55
CA LYS A 268 -17.78 14.93 -24.41
C LYS A 268 -18.82 14.32 -23.48
N GLU A 269 -19.85 13.67 -24.01
CA GLU A 269 -20.83 12.95 -23.19
C GLU A 269 -20.22 11.76 -22.46
N GLU A 270 -19.33 11.02 -23.12
CA GLU A 270 -18.61 9.91 -22.49
C GLU A 270 -17.67 10.41 -21.37
N ILE A 271 -16.89 11.46 -21.61
CA ILE A 271 -16.06 12.10 -20.57
C ILE A 271 -16.94 12.54 -19.39
N LYS A 272 -18.06 13.21 -19.66
CA LYS A 272 -18.99 13.66 -18.62
C LYS A 272 -19.55 12.50 -17.81
N LYS A 273 -19.91 11.40 -18.47
CA LYS A 273 -20.38 10.17 -17.82
C LYS A 273 -19.28 9.59 -16.93
N ASN A 274 -18.07 9.42 -17.45
CA ASN A 274 -16.93 8.85 -16.72
C ASN A 274 -16.55 9.71 -15.50
N LEU A 275 -16.53 11.05 -15.65
CA LEU A 275 -16.29 11.98 -14.55
C LEU A 275 -17.41 11.91 -13.49
N THR A 276 -18.67 11.77 -13.93
CA THR A 276 -19.82 11.63 -13.02
C THR A 276 -19.71 10.34 -12.22
N GLU A 277 -19.50 9.20 -12.89
CA GLU A 277 -19.33 7.90 -12.24
C GLU A 277 -18.14 7.91 -11.23
N LYS A 278 -17.04 8.56 -11.61
CA LYS A 278 -15.89 8.73 -10.74
C LYS A 278 -16.24 9.56 -9.50
N LYS A 279 -16.86 10.74 -9.69
CA LYS A 279 -17.29 11.61 -8.59
C LYS A 279 -18.31 10.93 -7.67
N GLU A 280 -19.26 10.20 -8.23
CA GLU A 280 -20.25 9.44 -7.46
C GLU A 280 -19.60 8.35 -6.62
N THR A 281 -18.65 7.61 -7.19
CA THR A 281 -17.89 6.57 -6.48
C THR A 281 -17.05 7.17 -5.35
N GLU A 282 -16.33 8.27 -5.61
CA GLU A 282 -15.55 8.98 -4.61
C GLU A 282 -16.43 9.59 -3.51
N ALA A 283 -17.57 10.17 -3.89
CA ALA A 283 -18.55 10.72 -2.95
C ALA A 283 -19.18 9.63 -2.08
N LYS A 284 -19.54 8.47 -2.67
CA LYS A 284 -20.04 7.31 -1.93
C LYS A 284 -19.02 6.85 -0.91
N LYS A 285 -17.77 6.62 -1.31
CA LYS A 285 -16.69 6.21 -0.42
C LYS A 285 -16.45 7.22 0.71
N THR A 286 -16.38 8.51 0.39
CA THR A 286 -16.17 9.55 1.40
C THR A 286 -17.31 9.62 2.42
N LYS A 287 -18.57 9.40 1.98
CA LYS A 287 -19.73 9.34 2.88
C LYS A 287 -19.68 8.09 3.76
N GLU A 288 -19.30 6.95 3.21
CA GLU A 288 -19.11 5.70 3.95
C GLU A 288 -18.05 5.87 5.03
N ASP A 289 -16.87 6.39 4.66
CA ASP A 289 -15.77 6.65 5.60
C ASP A 289 -16.20 7.63 6.71
N GLU A 290 -16.91 8.72 6.39
CA GLU A 290 -17.43 9.68 7.36
C GLU A 290 -18.47 9.04 8.30
N ALA A 291 -19.36 8.20 7.78
CA ALA A 291 -20.35 7.50 8.57
C ALA A 291 -19.69 6.51 9.54
N ILE A 292 -18.80 5.68 9.05
CA ILE A 292 -18.07 4.68 9.84
C ILE A 292 -17.23 5.37 10.92
N GLN A 293 -16.48 6.42 10.59
CA GLN A 293 -15.68 7.16 11.57
C GLN A 293 -16.54 7.71 12.72
N LYS A 294 -17.72 8.27 12.41
CA LYS A 294 -18.66 8.77 13.43
C LYS A 294 -19.27 7.67 14.30
N ILE A 295 -19.36 6.45 13.79
CA ILE A 295 -19.79 5.30 14.56
C ILE A 295 -18.66 4.83 15.47
N ILE A 296 -17.44 4.75 14.96
CA ILE A 296 -16.23 4.43 15.74
C ILE A 296 -16.08 5.38 16.91
N ASP A 297 -16.19 6.69 16.69
CA ASP A 297 -16.05 7.73 17.72
C ASP A 297 -17.07 7.57 18.88
N LYS A 298 -18.20 6.91 18.63
CA LYS A 298 -19.25 6.67 19.63
C LYS A 298 -19.23 5.27 20.24
N SER A 299 -18.45 4.38 19.67
CA SER A 299 -18.30 3.01 20.12
C SER A 299 -17.12 2.90 21.10
N LYS A 300 -17.14 1.84 21.90
CA LYS A 300 -16.06 1.56 22.85
C LYS A 300 -15.46 0.20 22.55
N MET A 301 -14.16 0.17 22.44
CA MET A 301 -13.38 -1.05 22.25
C MET A 301 -11.97 -0.85 22.83
N ASP A 302 -11.37 -1.90 23.32
CA ASP A 302 -9.99 -1.90 23.81
C ASP A 302 -9.14 -2.75 22.85
N LEU A 303 -8.34 -2.08 22.01
CA LEU A 303 -7.56 -2.74 20.97
C LEU A 303 -6.23 -3.23 21.53
N PRO A 304 -5.94 -4.55 21.45
CA PRO A 304 -4.62 -5.07 21.79
C PRO A 304 -3.53 -4.47 20.88
N GLU A 305 -2.42 -4.10 21.48
CA GLU A 305 -1.26 -3.58 20.77
C GLU A 305 -0.75 -4.56 19.69
N ALA A 306 -0.73 -5.85 20.02
CA ALA A 306 -0.32 -6.90 19.08
C ALA A 306 -1.23 -7.01 17.84
N MET A 307 -2.50 -6.64 17.95
CA MET A 307 -3.42 -6.60 16.80
C MET A 307 -3.08 -5.43 15.88
N ILE A 308 -2.77 -4.26 16.46
CA ILE A 308 -2.35 -3.07 15.71
C ILE A 308 -1.03 -3.35 14.98
N GLU A 309 -0.06 -3.95 15.66
CA GLU A 309 1.24 -4.30 15.07
C GLU A 309 1.09 -5.26 13.90
N THR A 310 0.28 -6.31 14.06
CA THR A 310 -0.02 -7.26 12.98
C THR A 310 -0.65 -6.56 11.76
N GLN A 311 -1.57 -5.62 12.00
CA GLN A 311 -2.19 -4.85 10.92
C GLN A 311 -1.19 -3.92 10.23
N CYS A 312 -0.30 -3.28 10.98
CA CYS A 312 0.77 -2.47 10.40
C CYS A 312 1.69 -3.31 9.50
N GLU A 313 2.06 -4.53 9.94
CA GLU A 313 2.86 -5.46 9.13
C GLU A 313 2.15 -5.80 7.82
N THR A 314 0.87 -6.14 7.88
CA THR A 314 0.06 -6.42 6.69
C THR A 314 0.02 -5.23 5.75
N MET A 315 -0.18 -4.01 6.25
CA MET A 315 -0.21 -2.80 5.42
C MET A 315 1.16 -2.50 4.78
N VAL A 316 2.26 -2.75 5.49
CA VAL A 316 3.61 -2.63 4.93
C VAL A 316 3.86 -3.69 3.85
N GLU A 317 3.38 -4.93 4.03
CA GLU A 317 3.43 -5.98 3.01
C GLU A 317 2.59 -5.62 1.76
N GLU A 318 1.36 -5.11 1.95
CA GLU A 318 0.51 -4.60 0.86
C GLU A 318 1.19 -3.46 0.10
N PHE A 319 1.85 -2.55 0.83
CA PHE A 319 2.63 -1.46 0.24
C PHE A 319 3.82 -1.99 -0.56
N ALA A 320 4.56 -2.97 -0.03
CA ALA A 320 5.68 -3.60 -0.72
C ALA A 320 5.24 -4.26 -2.04
N GLN A 321 4.10 -4.96 -2.05
CA GLN A 321 3.55 -5.55 -3.26
C GLN A 321 3.15 -4.49 -4.30
N ARG A 322 2.59 -3.36 -3.86
CA ARG A 322 2.22 -2.23 -4.74
C ARG A 322 3.44 -1.60 -5.39
N ILE A 323 4.52 -1.41 -4.63
CA ILE A 323 5.77 -0.87 -5.18
C ILE A 323 6.40 -1.86 -6.15
N ALA A 324 6.35 -3.16 -5.84
CA ALA A 324 6.89 -4.19 -6.72
C ALA A 324 6.20 -4.21 -8.10
N GLN A 325 4.90 -3.91 -8.17
CA GLN A 325 4.19 -3.74 -9.44
C GLN A 325 4.70 -2.56 -10.27
N SER A 326 5.28 -1.54 -9.61
CA SER A 326 5.92 -0.39 -10.28
C SER A 326 7.39 -0.66 -10.63
N GLY A 327 7.90 -1.88 -10.41
CA GLY A 327 9.27 -2.29 -10.74
C GLY A 327 10.32 -1.89 -9.69
N LEU A 328 9.90 -1.38 -8.52
CA LEU A 328 10.79 -1.03 -7.41
C LEU A 328 10.74 -2.08 -6.30
N THR A 329 11.85 -2.32 -5.61
CA THR A 329 11.87 -3.14 -4.40
C THR A 329 11.65 -2.27 -3.16
N MET A 330 11.16 -2.87 -2.07
CA MET A 330 11.03 -2.18 -0.78
C MET A 330 12.37 -1.61 -0.31
N GLU A 331 13.46 -2.34 -0.50
CA GLU A 331 14.82 -1.90 -0.12
C GLU A 331 15.23 -0.64 -0.89
N GLN A 332 14.99 -0.59 -2.20
CA GLN A 332 15.25 0.59 -3.02
C GLN A 332 14.40 1.78 -2.57
N TYR A 333 13.10 1.55 -2.30
CA TYR A 333 12.22 2.60 -1.80
C TYR A 333 12.72 3.20 -0.47
N LEU A 334 13.08 2.35 0.49
CA LEU A 334 13.61 2.79 1.79
C LEU A 334 14.93 3.55 1.64
N GLN A 335 15.79 3.12 0.72
CA GLN A 335 17.04 3.81 0.41
C GLN A 335 16.80 5.21 -0.19
N PHE A 336 15.84 5.34 -1.13
CA PHE A 336 15.50 6.63 -1.74
C PHE A 336 14.80 7.58 -0.76
N SER A 337 13.88 7.06 0.06
CA SER A 337 13.12 7.88 1.01
C SER A 337 13.91 8.21 2.28
N GLY A 338 14.99 7.50 2.56
CA GLY A 338 15.76 7.62 3.81
C GLY A 338 14.99 7.12 5.05
N MET A 339 13.92 6.37 4.87
CA MET A 339 13.07 5.84 5.95
C MET A 339 13.50 4.44 6.35
N THR A 340 13.22 4.08 7.61
CA THR A 340 13.30 2.71 8.10
C THR A 340 11.92 2.02 8.02
N VAL A 341 11.90 0.68 8.11
CA VAL A 341 10.65 -0.09 8.18
C VAL A 341 9.81 0.32 9.39
N ASP A 342 10.46 0.59 10.53
CA ASP A 342 9.77 1.01 11.75
C ASP A 342 9.11 2.38 11.60
N GLN A 343 9.79 3.33 10.96
CA GLN A 343 9.19 4.63 10.62
C GLN A 343 8.00 4.50 9.67
N LEU A 344 8.07 3.57 8.71
CA LEU A 344 6.94 3.29 7.82
C LEU A 344 5.77 2.67 8.59
N LYS A 345 6.04 1.74 9.53
CA LYS A 345 5.01 1.20 10.44
C LYS A 345 4.36 2.29 11.28
N ASP A 346 5.16 3.21 11.86
CA ASP A 346 4.62 4.33 12.64
C ASP A 346 3.73 5.25 11.80
N GLN A 347 4.09 5.47 10.54
CA GLN A 347 3.30 6.28 9.62
C GLN A 347 1.95 5.65 9.27
N VAL A 348 1.88 4.33 9.09
CA VAL A 348 0.63 3.63 8.74
C VAL A 348 -0.22 3.27 9.97
N ARG A 349 0.34 3.38 11.19
CA ARG A 349 -0.32 3.00 12.44
C ARG A 349 -1.71 3.66 12.68
N PRO A 350 -1.91 4.97 12.46
CA PRO A 350 -3.23 5.58 12.62
C PRO A 350 -4.27 4.97 11.66
N GLU A 351 -3.89 4.72 10.41
CA GLU A 351 -4.75 4.09 9.41
C GLU A 351 -5.03 2.62 9.76
N ALA A 352 -4.01 1.88 10.21
CA ALA A 352 -4.16 0.51 10.69
C ALA A 352 -5.17 0.42 11.84
N THR A 353 -5.06 1.33 12.80
CA THR A 353 -6.00 1.42 13.94
C THR A 353 -7.43 1.67 13.46
N THR A 354 -7.62 2.62 12.56
CA THR A 354 -8.94 2.93 11.99
C THR A 354 -9.50 1.74 11.21
N ARG A 355 -8.67 1.03 10.43
CA ARG A 355 -9.08 -0.14 9.65
C ARG A 355 -9.56 -1.28 10.55
N ILE A 356 -8.85 -1.54 11.67
CA ILE A 356 -9.27 -2.52 12.68
C ILE A 356 -10.59 -2.11 13.31
N GLN A 357 -10.71 -0.85 13.76
CA GLN A 357 -11.93 -0.34 14.39
C GLN A 357 -13.13 -0.43 13.47
N SER A 358 -12.96 -0.07 12.19
CA SER A 358 -14.01 -0.19 11.18
C SER A 358 -14.49 -1.63 11.01
N SER A 359 -13.56 -2.58 10.86
CA SER A 359 -13.89 -4.00 10.70
C SER A 359 -14.65 -4.53 11.91
N LEU A 360 -14.16 -4.27 13.12
CA LEU A 360 -14.80 -4.74 14.37
C LEU A 360 -16.19 -4.15 14.58
N VAL A 361 -16.38 -2.85 14.31
CA VAL A 361 -17.67 -2.16 14.42
C VAL A 361 -18.67 -2.72 13.41
N LEU A 362 -18.26 -2.89 12.14
CA LEU A 362 -19.14 -3.40 11.09
C LEU A 362 -19.51 -4.86 11.32
N GLU A 363 -18.57 -5.69 11.77
CA GLU A 363 -18.87 -7.07 12.16
C GLU A 363 -19.86 -7.16 13.32
N GLN A 364 -19.71 -6.27 14.32
CA GLN A 364 -20.63 -6.23 15.45
C GLN A 364 -22.03 -5.76 15.02
N ILE A 365 -22.12 -4.77 14.11
CA ILE A 365 -23.40 -4.35 13.51
C ILE A 365 -24.05 -5.49 12.74
N ALA A 366 -23.26 -6.22 11.93
CA ALA A 366 -23.76 -7.37 11.19
C ALA A 366 -24.34 -8.45 12.12
N LYS A 367 -23.74 -8.66 13.29
CA LYS A 367 -24.22 -9.60 14.32
C LYS A 367 -25.49 -9.09 15.00
N GLU A 368 -25.54 -7.82 15.42
CA GLU A 368 -26.72 -7.24 16.09
C GLU A 368 -27.96 -7.19 15.20
N GLU A 369 -27.76 -6.86 13.91
CA GLU A 369 -28.82 -6.79 12.92
C GLU A 369 -29.15 -8.17 12.31
N ASN A 370 -28.45 -9.24 12.73
CA ASN A 370 -28.62 -10.61 12.22
C ASN A 370 -28.55 -10.66 10.68
N ILE A 371 -27.53 -10.03 10.08
CA ILE A 371 -27.36 -9.98 8.63
C ILE A 371 -27.00 -11.37 8.13
N GLU A 372 -27.95 -12.00 7.43
CA GLU A 372 -27.73 -13.30 6.80
C GLU A 372 -27.08 -13.14 5.42
N VAL A 373 -26.07 -13.97 5.17
CA VAL A 373 -25.43 -14.10 3.87
C VAL A 373 -25.90 -15.41 3.22
N THR A 374 -26.60 -15.28 2.11
CA THR A 374 -27.11 -16.42 1.37
C THR A 374 -26.10 -16.94 0.34
N ASP A 375 -26.30 -18.17 -0.14
CA ASP A 375 -25.45 -18.72 -1.21
C ASP A 375 -25.54 -17.87 -2.50
N ALA A 376 -26.68 -17.22 -2.75
CA ALA A 376 -26.84 -16.30 -3.88
C ALA A 376 -25.95 -15.04 -3.75
N ASP A 377 -25.71 -14.56 -2.54
CA ASP A 377 -24.79 -13.43 -2.29
C ASP A 377 -23.34 -13.83 -2.59
N ILE A 378 -22.98 -15.05 -2.17
CA ILE A 378 -21.64 -15.60 -2.46
C ILE A 378 -21.47 -15.76 -3.96
N ASP A 379 -22.46 -16.31 -4.65
CA ASP A 379 -22.43 -16.48 -6.09
C ASP A 379 -22.27 -15.17 -6.85
N ALA A 380 -23.00 -14.13 -6.41
CA ALA A 380 -22.88 -12.79 -6.99
C ALA A 380 -21.48 -12.18 -6.78
N GLU A 381 -20.88 -12.38 -5.61
CA GLU A 381 -19.53 -11.86 -5.33
C GLU A 381 -18.45 -12.62 -6.12
N VAL A 382 -18.59 -13.95 -6.22
CA VAL A 382 -17.70 -14.77 -7.06
C VAL A 382 -17.81 -14.36 -8.54
N GLU A 383 -19.00 -14.03 -9.05
CA GLU A 383 -19.16 -13.52 -10.41
C GLU A 383 -18.46 -12.17 -10.64
N LYS A 384 -18.51 -11.27 -9.65
CA LYS A 384 -17.77 -9.99 -9.73
C LYS A 384 -16.27 -10.22 -9.76
N MET A 385 -15.75 -11.08 -8.87
CA MET A 385 -14.34 -11.44 -8.84
C MET A 385 -13.90 -12.10 -10.14
N ALA A 386 -14.68 -13.04 -10.65
CA ALA A 386 -14.40 -13.75 -11.90
C ALA A 386 -14.29 -12.77 -13.09
N LYS A 387 -15.21 -11.80 -13.17
CA LYS A 387 -15.15 -10.72 -14.18
C LYS A 387 -13.89 -9.86 -14.03
N ALA A 388 -13.50 -9.51 -12.81
CA ALA A 388 -12.30 -8.70 -12.54
C ALA A 388 -11.01 -9.43 -12.94
N TYR A 389 -10.96 -10.75 -12.73
CA TYR A 389 -9.80 -11.58 -13.09
C TYR A 389 -9.86 -12.16 -14.51
N GLY A 390 -10.92 -11.91 -15.27
CA GLY A 390 -11.10 -12.49 -16.61
C GLY A 390 -11.23 -14.02 -16.61
N MET A 391 -11.81 -14.59 -15.55
CA MET A 391 -11.99 -16.03 -15.33
C MET A 391 -13.48 -16.40 -15.38
N GLU A 392 -13.75 -17.71 -15.55
CA GLU A 392 -15.10 -18.25 -15.40
C GLU A 392 -15.46 -18.44 -13.93
N ALA A 393 -16.64 -18.01 -13.49
CA ALA A 393 -17.09 -18.08 -12.09
C ALA A 393 -17.06 -19.51 -11.54
N ASP A 394 -17.41 -20.51 -12.33
CA ASP A 394 -17.42 -21.92 -11.93
C ASP A 394 -16.02 -22.43 -11.59
N LYS A 395 -15.00 -22.01 -12.35
CA LYS A 395 -13.61 -22.36 -12.05
C LYS A 395 -13.12 -21.71 -10.75
N LEU A 396 -13.49 -20.45 -10.52
CA LEU A 396 -13.13 -19.76 -9.29
C LEU A 396 -13.76 -20.45 -8.07
N LYS A 397 -15.03 -20.88 -8.16
CA LYS A 397 -15.71 -21.67 -7.11
C LYS A 397 -15.04 -23.01 -6.80
N GLU A 398 -14.51 -23.68 -7.81
CA GLU A 398 -13.82 -24.96 -7.65
C GLU A 398 -12.49 -24.83 -6.88
N TYR A 399 -11.81 -23.69 -7.04
CA TYR A 399 -10.57 -23.39 -6.30
C TYR A 399 -10.80 -22.90 -4.87
N MET A 400 -12.00 -22.46 -4.54
CA MET A 400 -12.34 -21.94 -3.22
C MET A 400 -12.62 -23.09 -2.24
N GLY A 401 -11.80 -23.16 -1.19
CA GLY A 401 -12.02 -24.04 -0.04
C GLY A 401 -13.10 -23.51 0.91
N ASP A 402 -13.41 -24.29 1.95
CA ASP A 402 -14.42 -23.89 2.94
C ASP A 402 -13.98 -22.66 3.77
N ALA A 403 -12.67 -22.51 4.02
CA ALA A 403 -12.12 -21.37 4.75
C ALA A 403 -12.26 -20.06 3.96
N GLU A 404 -12.00 -20.08 2.64
CA GLU A 404 -12.18 -18.93 1.77
C GLU A 404 -13.66 -18.52 1.66
N LYS A 405 -14.58 -19.51 1.61
CA LYS A 405 -16.02 -19.25 1.61
C LYS A 405 -16.48 -18.58 2.92
N GLU A 406 -15.97 -19.04 4.07
CA GLU A 406 -16.29 -18.45 5.36
C GLU A 406 -15.73 -17.02 5.50
N SER A 407 -14.52 -16.76 4.98
CA SER A 407 -13.97 -15.41 4.90
C SER A 407 -14.84 -14.52 4.02
N MET A 408 -15.21 -14.98 2.83
CA MET A 408 -16.07 -14.23 1.91
C MET A 408 -17.45 -13.93 2.52
N LYS A 409 -18.04 -14.86 3.29
CA LYS A 409 -19.29 -14.58 4.01
C LYS A 409 -19.16 -13.43 4.99
N LYS A 410 -18.03 -13.35 5.71
CA LYS A 410 -17.76 -12.23 6.64
C LYS A 410 -17.64 -10.91 5.87
N ASP A 411 -16.92 -10.91 4.76
CA ASP A 411 -16.74 -9.70 3.95
C ASP A 411 -18.06 -9.21 3.32
N ILE A 412 -18.90 -10.15 2.85
CA ILE A 412 -20.25 -9.83 2.35
C ILE A 412 -21.14 -9.29 3.48
N ALA A 413 -21.08 -9.88 4.68
CA ALA A 413 -21.84 -9.38 5.83
C ALA A 413 -21.43 -7.96 6.22
N ILE A 414 -20.13 -7.65 6.19
CA ILE A 414 -19.58 -6.30 6.41
C ILE A 414 -20.10 -5.34 5.34
N THR A 415 -20.06 -5.73 4.07
CA THR A 415 -20.57 -4.89 2.96
C THR A 415 -22.06 -4.60 3.12
N LYS A 416 -22.86 -5.61 3.46
CA LYS A 416 -24.30 -5.43 3.74
C LYS A 416 -24.54 -4.53 4.97
N ALA A 417 -23.67 -4.59 5.98
CA ALA A 417 -23.76 -3.69 7.13
C ALA A 417 -23.48 -2.24 6.76
N VAL A 418 -22.51 -2.00 5.86
CA VAL A 418 -22.25 -0.67 5.30
C VAL A 418 -23.47 -0.17 4.52
N ASP A 419 -24.04 -0.99 3.64
CA ASP A 419 -25.23 -0.63 2.87
C ASP A 419 -26.42 -0.30 3.80
N LEU A 420 -26.65 -1.09 4.84
CA LEU A 420 -27.69 -0.82 5.86
C LEU A 420 -27.47 0.52 6.55
N ILE A 421 -26.22 0.86 6.92
CA ILE A 421 -25.89 2.15 7.52
C ILE A 421 -26.19 3.27 6.52
N MET A 422 -25.75 3.12 5.27
CA MET A 422 -25.90 4.14 4.23
C MET A 422 -27.35 4.39 3.83
N ASP A 423 -28.20 3.37 3.84
CA ASP A 423 -29.64 3.52 3.62
C ASP A 423 -30.34 4.35 4.71
N ASN A 424 -29.76 4.37 5.93
CA ASN A 424 -30.28 5.10 7.08
C ASN A 424 -29.55 6.42 7.38
N VAL A 425 -28.59 6.81 6.55
CA VAL A 425 -27.83 8.04 6.73
C VAL A 425 -28.69 9.29 6.50
N LYS A 426 -28.41 10.35 7.25
CA LYS A 426 -29.00 11.68 7.04
C LYS A 426 -27.96 12.61 6.41
N GLU A 427 -28.25 13.11 5.23
CA GLU A 427 -27.36 14.08 4.58
C GLU A 427 -27.57 15.50 5.11
N ARG A 428 -26.47 16.19 5.40
CA ARG A 428 -26.46 17.61 5.77
C ARG A 428 -25.59 18.38 4.78
N ALA A 429 -26.10 19.52 4.31
CA ALA A 429 -25.31 20.40 3.47
C ALA A 429 -24.02 20.84 4.19
N LYS A 430 -22.91 20.86 3.46
CA LYS A 430 -21.62 21.34 3.99
C LYS A 430 -21.78 22.78 4.46
N ALA A 431 -21.54 23.05 5.74
CA ALA A 431 -21.54 24.42 6.25
C ALA A 431 -20.49 25.23 5.47
N LYS A 432 -20.89 26.29 4.78
CA LYS A 432 -19.93 27.22 4.16
C LYS A 432 -18.99 27.72 5.26
N LYS A 433 -17.70 27.38 5.18
CA LYS A 433 -16.67 28.06 5.97
C LYS A 433 -16.83 29.55 5.67
N LYS A 434 -17.17 30.34 6.67
CA LYS A 434 -16.97 31.80 6.60
C LYS A 434 -15.48 31.98 6.33
N ALA A 435 -15.17 32.56 5.18
CA ALA A 435 -13.85 33.12 4.96
C ALA A 435 -13.68 34.21 6.04
N ASP A 436 -12.74 34.02 6.94
CA ASP A 436 -12.28 35.05 7.84
C ASP A 436 -11.61 36.12 6.96
N ALA A 437 -12.38 37.11 6.64
CA ALA A 437 -11.87 38.40 6.25
C ALA A 437 -11.38 39.08 7.54
N GLU A 438 -10.12 38.87 7.88
CA GLU A 438 -9.39 39.82 8.70
C GLU A 438 -8.97 40.98 7.80
N GLU A 439 -9.83 41.97 7.81
CA GLU A 439 -9.61 43.31 7.32
C GLU A 439 -8.53 43.94 8.21
N SER A 440 -7.39 44.25 7.60
CA SER A 440 -6.39 45.15 8.16
C SER A 440 -7.02 46.52 8.39
N THR A 441 -7.15 46.95 9.63
CA THR A 441 -7.25 48.37 10.00
C THR A 441 -6.01 48.79 10.78
N GLU A 442 -5.22 49.60 10.13
CA GLU A 442 -4.49 50.79 10.56
C GLU A 442 -4.34 51.03 12.09
N GLU A 443 -3.12 51.06 12.57
CA GLU A 443 -2.42 52.28 13.02
C GLU A 443 -0.91 52.04 13.16
#